data_d82f0e72c75ae9ca01d8f14a45587e1d
#
_entry.id   d82f0e72c75ae9ca01d8f14a45587e1d
#
_cell.length_a   1.000
_cell.length_b   1.000
_cell.length_c   1.000
_cell.angle_alpha   90.00
_cell.angle_beta   90.00
_cell.angle_gamma   90.00
#
_symmetry.space_group_name_H-M   'P 1'
#
loop_
_entity.id
_entity.type
_entity.pdbx_description
1 polymer ?
#
loop_
_entity_poly.entity_id
_entity_poly.type
_entity_poly.pdbx_seq_one_letter_code
_entity_poly.pdbx_strand_id
1 'polypeptide(L)'
;MHSLRVQADKLEYHKHMKQKLENTENLILRQMEAVDIIVEDNEVKGIVLRDGREIYAKAVILATGTYLKGRVFIGKNIYESGPDGRFPSILLGDNLRKHGIVLRRLKTGTPARVDRKTINFTNMEVQPGDEEITPFSFLNTKEDIDRPQAVSYTHLT
;
A
#
# COMPACT_ATOMS: atom_id res chain seq x y z
N MET A 1 7.29 -15.67 10.93
CA MET A 1 5.87 -15.32 11.16
C MET A 1 5.09 -15.98 10.04
N HIS A 2 4.23 -16.93 10.39
CA HIS A 2 3.36 -17.61 9.43
C HIS A 2 2.04 -16.83 9.40
N SER A 3 1.70 -16.27 8.25
CA SER A 3 0.44 -15.56 8.04
C SER A 3 -0.09 -15.87 6.64
N LEU A 4 -1.38 -15.79 6.49
CA LEU A 4 -2.02 -15.96 5.20
C LEU A 4 -1.49 -14.91 4.21
N ARG A 5 -1.21 -15.35 2.99
CA ARG A 5 -0.79 -14.50 1.88
C ARG A 5 -1.52 -14.94 0.62
N VAL A 6 -2.08 -13.96 -0.09
CA VAL A 6 -2.74 -14.20 -1.37
C VAL A 6 -2.05 -13.36 -2.45
N GLN A 7 -1.99 -13.90 -3.65
CA GLN A 7 -1.66 -13.15 -4.86
C GLN A 7 -2.97 -12.77 -5.55
N ALA A 8 -3.24 -11.48 -5.62
CA ALA A 8 -4.47 -10.98 -6.19
C ALA A 8 -4.22 -10.25 -7.51
N ASP A 9 -5.22 -10.24 -8.39
CA ASP A 9 -5.24 -9.34 -9.53
C ASP A 9 -5.31 -7.90 -9.01
N LYS A 10 -4.28 -7.12 -9.30
CA LYS A 10 -4.12 -5.75 -8.79
C LYS A 10 -5.23 -4.82 -9.27
N LEU A 11 -5.68 -4.98 -10.51
CA LEU A 11 -6.69 -4.11 -11.11
C LEU A 11 -8.07 -4.43 -10.56
N GLU A 12 -8.42 -5.71 -10.46
CA GLU A 12 -9.69 -6.15 -9.89
C GLU A 12 -9.78 -5.82 -8.40
N TYR A 13 -8.70 -6.00 -7.65
CA TYR A 13 -8.64 -5.58 -6.24
C TYR A 13 -8.87 -4.07 -6.09
N HIS A 14 -8.19 -3.26 -6.90
CA HIS A 14 -8.36 -1.80 -6.90
C HIS A 14 -9.80 -1.39 -7.19
N LYS A 15 -10.40 -1.96 -8.23
CA LYS A 15 -11.78 -1.69 -8.63
C LYS A 15 -12.78 -2.07 -7.54
N HIS A 16 -12.62 -3.27 -6.98
CA HIS A 16 -13.49 -3.75 -5.90
C HIS A 16 -13.40 -2.86 -4.65
N MET A 17 -12.17 -2.52 -4.21
CA MET A 17 -11.98 -1.67 -3.04
C MET A 17 -12.50 -0.25 -3.26
N LYS A 18 -12.31 0.32 -4.45
CA LYS A 18 -12.88 1.61 -4.80
C LYS A 18 -14.40 1.60 -4.69
N GLN A 19 -15.07 0.64 -5.31
CA GLN A 19 -16.53 0.49 -5.22
C GLN A 19 -17.00 0.31 -3.78
N LYS A 20 -16.27 -0.48 -2.99
CA LYS A 20 -16.59 -0.68 -1.57
C LYS A 20 -16.54 0.62 -0.79
N LEU A 21 -15.50 1.42 -0.98
CA LEU A 21 -15.35 2.71 -0.31
C LEU A 21 -16.43 3.72 -0.74
N GLU A 22 -16.68 3.82 -2.05
CA GLU A 22 -17.68 4.75 -2.60
C GLU A 22 -19.12 4.42 -2.15
N ASN A 23 -19.41 3.15 -1.88
CA ASN A 23 -20.73 2.69 -1.43
C ASN A 23 -20.83 2.56 0.11
N THR A 24 -19.79 2.93 0.85
CA THR A 24 -19.84 2.86 2.32
C THR A 24 -20.56 4.10 2.87
N GLU A 25 -21.62 3.85 3.63
CA GLU A 25 -22.40 4.90 4.27
C GLU A 25 -21.52 5.74 5.24
N ASN A 26 -21.77 7.04 5.28
CA ASN A 26 -21.03 8.02 6.10
C ASN A 26 -19.52 8.11 5.81
N LEU A 27 -19.06 7.60 4.66
CA LEU A 27 -17.70 7.74 4.18
C LEU A 27 -17.65 8.69 2.99
N ILE A 28 -16.85 9.74 3.08
CA ILE A 28 -16.60 10.68 1.99
C ILE A 28 -15.20 10.43 1.45
N LEU A 29 -15.10 9.86 0.25
CA LEU A 29 -13.83 9.67 -0.44
C LEU A 29 -13.46 10.92 -1.24
N ARG A 30 -12.28 11.49 -0.97
CA ARG A 30 -11.78 12.67 -1.68
C ARG A 30 -10.37 12.46 -2.19
N GLN A 31 -10.12 12.87 -3.42
CA GLN A 31 -8.79 12.88 -4.03
C GLN A 31 -8.14 14.24 -3.78
N MET A 32 -7.37 14.34 -2.70
CA MET A 32 -6.69 15.56 -2.28
C MET A 32 -5.36 15.21 -1.64
N GLU A 33 -4.40 16.15 -1.65
CA GLU A 33 -3.12 16.01 -0.95
C GLU A 33 -3.18 16.77 0.37
N ALA A 34 -3.06 16.05 1.48
CA ALA A 34 -2.83 16.64 2.78
C ALA A 34 -1.33 16.96 2.94
N VAL A 35 -1.02 18.17 3.34
CA VAL A 35 0.37 18.66 3.47
C VAL A 35 0.76 18.95 4.91
N ASP A 36 -0.21 19.10 5.81
CA ASP A 36 0.03 19.34 7.22
C ASP A 36 -1.13 18.83 8.09
N ILE A 37 -0.91 18.81 9.39
CA ILE A 37 -1.95 18.64 10.41
C ILE A 37 -2.15 19.97 11.14
N ILE A 38 -3.39 20.27 11.53
CA ILE A 38 -3.72 21.42 12.36
C ILE A 38 -3.57 20.99 13.80
N VAL A 39 -2.71 21.67 14.54
CA VAL A 39 -2.49 21.43 15.99
C VAL A 39 -2.68 22.72 16.75
N GLU A 40 -3.61 22.71 17.71
CA GLU A 40 -3.90 23.80 18.63
C GLU A 40 -3.93 23.25 20.04
N ASP A 41 -3.30 23.92 20.98
CA ASP A 41 -3.24 23.51 22.40
C ASP A 41 -2.81 22.05 22.61
N ASN A 42 -1.85 21.58 21.80
CA ASN A 42 -1.35 20.20 21.78
C ASN A 42 -2.40 19.14 21.38
N GLU A 43 -3.48 19.56 20.74
CA GLU A 43 -4.51 18.68 20.18
C GLU A 43 -4.58 18.80 18.66
N VAL A 44 -4.75 17.68 17.98
CA VAL A 44 -5.00 17.67 16.53
C VAL A 44 -6.44 18.10 16.27
N LYS A 45 -6.61 19.13 15.44
CA LYS A 45 -7.92 19.70 15.06
C LYS A 45 -8.31 19.38 13.62
N GLY A 46 -7.38 18.92 12.77
CA GLY A 46 -7.66 18.65 11.37
C GLY A 46 -6.42 18.53 10.52
N ILE A 47 -6.59 18.79 9.21
CA ILE A 47 -5.54 18.74 8.20
C ILE A 47 -5.55 19.99 7.33
N VAL A 48 -4.38 20.32 6.78
CA VAL A 48 -4.21 21.35 5.75
C VAL A 48 -4.00 20.68 4.41
N LEU A 49 -4.71 21.11 3.39
CA LEU A 49 -4.57 20.64 2.03
C LEU A 49 -3.52 21.47 1.26
N ARG A 50 -3.02 20.92 0.15
CA ARG A 50 -2.01 21.60 -0.68
C ARG A 50 -2.47 22.93 -1.26
N ASP A 51 -3.77 23.08 -1.47
CA ASP A 51 -4.39 24.32 -1.98
C ASP A 51 -4.69 25.34 -0.86
N GLY A 52 -4.26 25.08 0.36
CA GLY A 52 -4.43 25.94 1.53
C GLY A 52 -5.75 25.77 2.27
N ARG A 53 -6.68 24.94 1.79
CA ARG A 53 -7.91 24.65 2.52
C ARG A 53 -7.65 23.82 3.76
N GLU A 54 -8.45 24.04 4.78
CA GLU A 54 -8.43 23.31 6.04
C GLU A 54 -9.65 22.40 6.14
N ILE A 55 -9.44 21.22 6.68
CA ILE A 55 -10.51 20.26 7.00
C ILE A 55 -10.40 19.93 8.48
N TYR A 56 -11.38 20.37 9.24
CA TYR A 56 -11.45 20.11 10.67
C TYR A 56 -12.05 18.75 10.98
N ALA A 57 -11.48 18.05 11.96
CA ALA A 57 -11.92 16.73 12.39
C ALA A 57 -11.57 16.49 13.86
N LYS A 58 -12.33 15.64 14.52
CA LYS A 58 -12.08 15.23 15.91
C LYS A 58 -10.85 14.34 16.06
N ALA A 59 -10.46 13.64 14.99
CA ALA A 59 -9.29 12.79 14.95
C ALA A 59 -8.74 12.70 13.52
N VAL A 60 -7.43 12.48 13.40
CA VAL A 60 -6.73 12.30 12.12
C VAL A 60 -5.96 10.99 12.16
N ILE A 61 -6.17 10.12 11.19
CA ILE A 61 -5.43 8.88 11.02
C ILE A 61 -4.48 9.02 9.84
N LEU A 62 -3.19 8.88 10.10
CA LEU A 62 -2.14 8.90 9.07
C LEU A 62 -1.89 7.48 8.56
N ALA A 63 -2.36 7.16 7.35
CA ALA A 63 -2.18 5.87 6.69
C ALA A 63 -1.49 6.06 5.34
N THR A 64 -0.33 6.71 5.35
CA THR A 64 0.38 7.23 4.18
C THR A 64 1.07 6.18 3.31
N GLY A 65 1.15 4.94 3.78
CA GLY A 65 1.82 3.86 3.05
C GLY A 65 3.25 4.23 2.67
N THR A 66 3.62 4.05 1.40
CA THR A 66 4.94 4.36 0.87
C THR A 66 5.03 5.73 0.19
N TYR A 67 4.02 6.61 0.36
CA TYR A 67 4.03 7.96 -0.22
C TYR A 67 4.87 8.96 0.57
N LEU A 68 4.92 8.82 1.92
CA LEU A 68 5.53 9.82 2.80
C LEU A 68 7.04 9.94 2.53
N LYS A 69 7.45 11.04 1.88
CA LYS A 69 8.82 11.28 1.40
C LYS A 69 9.39 10.06 0.66
N GLY A 70 8.58 9.44 -0.19
CA GLY A 70 8.93 8.24 -0.91
C GLY A 70 10.16 8.44 -1.81
N ARG A 71 11.04 7.42 -1.87
CA ARG A 71 12.17 7.35 -2.79
C ARG A 71 12.21 5.99 -3.46
N VAL A 72 12.45 6.00 -4.74
CA VAL A 72 12.63 4.79 -5.55
C VAL A 72 14.12 4.59 -5.82
N PHE A 73 14.56 3.34 -5.68
CA PHE A 73 15.90 2.90 -5.94
C PHE A 73 15.88 1.83 -7.04
N ILE A 74 16.46 2.10 -8.17
CA ILE A 74 16.61 1.14 -9.28
C ILE A 74 18.08 1.08 -9.65
N GLY A 75 18.77 0.07 -9.14
CA GLY A 75 20.24 -0.01 -9.26
C GLY A 75 20.90 1.20 -8.61
N LYS A 76 21.61 2.00 -9.40
CA LYS A 76 22.27 3.23 -8.95
C LYS A 76 21.37 4.48 -9.05
N ASN A 77 20.23 4.36 -9.69
CA ASN A 77 19.32 5.50 -9.86
C ASN A 77 18.46 5.68 -8.62
N ILE A 78 18.45 6.87 -8.07
CA ILE A 78 17.68 7.25 -6.89
C ILE A 78 16.91 8.52 -7.20
N TYR A 79 15.61 8.49 -7.01
CA TYR A 79 14.76 9.66 -7.22
C TYR A 79 13.55 9.67 -6.28
N GLU A 80 13.01 10.85 -6.04
CA GLU A 80 11.79 11.01 -5.23
C GLU A 80 10.57 10.61 -6.03
N SER A 81 9.81 9.66 -5.51
CA SER A 81 8.57 9.19 -6.12
C SER A 81 7.72 8.48 -5.08
N GLY A 82 6.42 8.59 -5.24
CA GLY A 82 5.46 7.68 -4.62
C GLY A 82 5.34 6.36 -5.39
N PRO A 83 4.45 5.46 -4.97
CA PRO A 83 4.16 4.22 -5.67
C PRO A 83 3.71 4.45 -7.12
N ASP A 84 4.08 3.56 -8.01
CA ASP A 84 3.65 3.54 -9.42
C ASP A 84 3.91 4.87 -10.16
N GLY A 85 5.02 5.57 -9.85
CA GLY A 85 5.40 6.84 -10.49
C GLY A 85 4.56 8.06 -10.06
N ARG A 86 3.76 7.94 -9.02
CA ARG A 86 2.96 9.06 -8.48
C ARG A 86 3.82 10.01 -7.66
N PHE A 87 3.31 11.20 -7.41
CA PHE A 87 4.01 12.19 -6.59
C PHE A 87 4.17 11.72 -5.13
N PRO A 88 5.37 11.87 -4.55
CA PRO A 88 5.59 11.60 -3.13
C PRO A 88 5.03 12.72 -2.27
N SER A 89 4.52 12.39 -1.09
CA SER A 89 4.07 13.37 -0.11
C SER A 89 5.27 13.91 0.69
N ILE A 90 5.93 14.93 0.18
CA ILE A 90 7.13 15.51 0.78
C ILE A 90 6.77 16.48 1.89
N LEU A 91 5.88 17.43 1.62
CA LEU A 91 5.52 18.49 2.56
C LEU A 91 4.94 17.94 3.86
N LEU A 92 4.03 16.96 3.78
CA LEU A 92 3.48 16.32 4.96
C LEU A 92 4.59 15.71 5.85
N GLY A 93 5.57 15.03 5.23
CA GLY A 93 6.69 14.45 5.98
C GLY A 93 7.55 15.50 6.69
N ASP A 94 7.77 16.67 6.09
CA ASP A 94 8.53 17.74 6.70
C ASP A 94 7.73 18.45 7.81
N ASN A 95 6.45 18.67 7.59
CA ASN A 95 5.58 19.31 8.58
C ASN A 95 5.34 18.40 9.79
N LEU A 96 5.12 17.10 9.61
CA LEU A 96 5.04 16.16 10.74
C LEU A 96 6.27 16.20 11.63
N ARG A 97 7.48 16.38 11.06
CA ARG A 97 8.70 16.58 11.87
C ARG A 97 8.70 17.88 12.65
N LYS A 98 8.18 18.96 12.08
CA LYS A 98 8.04 20.24 12.80
C LYS A 98 7.11 20.12 14.03
N HIS A 99 6.10 19.26 13.92
CA HIS A 99 5.23 18.90 15.04
C HIS A 99 5.87 17.90 16.03
N GLY A 100 7.15 17.60 15.88
CA GLY A 100 7.89 16.74 16.81
C GLY A 100 7.76 15.23 16.55
N ILE A 101 7.09 14.82 15.46
CA ILE A 101 6.95 13.40 15.10
C ILE A 101 8.27 12.87 14.54
N VAL A 102 8.83 11.86 15.19
CA VAL A 102 10.07 11.20 14.76
C VAL A 102 9.77 10.26 13.61
N LEU A 103 10.25 10.60 12.41
CA LEU A 103 10.10 9.78 11.22
C LEU A 103 11.40 9.05 10.91
N ARG A 104 11.30 7.74 10.67
CA ARG A 104 12.41 6.89 10.22
C ARG A 104 12.12 6.39 8.80
N ARG A 105 13.19 6.20 8.02
CA ARG A 105 13.07 5.62 6.69
C ARG A 105 13.05 4.10 6.78
N LEU A 106 12.00 3.51 6.22
CA LEU A 106 11.87 2.08 6.07
C LEU A 106 12.09 1.70 4.59
N LYS A 107 12.64 0.52 4.36
CA LYS A 107 12.81 -0.05 3.03
C LYS A 107 11.68 -1.05 2.77
N THR A 108 11.05 -0.95 1.61
CA THR A 108 10.23 -2.01 1.04
C THR A 108 10.96 -2.62 -0.16
N GLY A 109 10.96 -3.95 -0.27
CA GLY A 109 11.52 -4.66 -1.42
C GLY A 109 10.42 -4.97 -2.42
N THR A 110 10.65 -4.63 -3.69
CA THR A 110 9.79 -5.07 -4.80
C THR A 110 10.58 -6.02 -5.67
N PRO A 111 10.13 -7.26 -5.88
CA PRO A 111 10.80 -8.18 -6.80
C PRO A 111 10.76 -7.62 -8.22
N ALA A 112 11.82 -7.86 -8.97
CA ALA A 112 11.90 -7.46 -10.37
C ALA A 112 10.84 -8.19 -11.18
N ARG A 113 10.19 -7.50 -12.12
CA ARG A 113 9.39 -8.13 -13.16
C ARG A 113 10.31 -8.53 -14.28
N VAL A 114 10.28 -9.80 -14.64
CA VAL A 114 11.09 -10.38 -15.71
C VAL A 114 10.20 -10.90 -16.85
N ASP A 115 10.72 -10.90 -18.06
CA ASP A 115 10.01 -11.50 -19.18
C ASP A 115 9.99 -13.04 -18.99
N ARG A 116 8.79 -13.62 -18.95
CA ARG A 116 8.58 -15.05 -18.77
C ARG A 116 9.39 -15.90 -19.76
N LYS A 117 9.60 -15.40 -20.98
CA LYS A 117 10.36 -16.09 -22.03
C LYS A 117 11.85 -16.24 -21.72
N THR A 118 12.37 -15.40 -20.80
CA THR A 118 13.79 -15.43 -20.42
C THR A 118 14.04 -16.31 -19.18
N ILE A 119 12.99 -16.91 -18.60
CA ILE A 119 13.10 -17.71 -17.39
C ILE A 119 13.37 -19.16 -17.78
N ASN A 120 14.43 -19.73 -17.21
CA ASN A 120 14.69 -21.17 -17.30
C ASN A 120 14.04 -21.91 -16.15
N PHE A 121 12.84 -22.43 -16.37
CA PHE A 121 12.06 -23.15 -15.36
C PHE A 121 12.62 -24.53 -15.01
N THR A 122 13.54 -25.09 -15.82
CA THR A 122 14.08 -26.42 -15.55
C THR A 122 14.93 -26.48 -14.27
N ASN A 123 15.46 -25.35 -13.84
CA ASN A 123 16.27 -25.21 -12.62
C ASN A 123 15.47 -24.65 -11.45
N MET A 124 14.15 -24.78 -11.49
CA MET A 124 13.27 -24.21 -10.48
C MET A 124 12.32 -25.27 -9.96
N GLU A 125 12.11 -25.25 -8.66
CA GLU A 125 11.08 -26.05 -8.01
C GLU A 125 9.75 -25.27 -7.97
N VAL A 126 8.67 -25.97 -8.33
CA VAL A 126 7.32 -25.41 -8.24
C VAL A 126 6.87 -25.45 -6.79
N GLN A 127 6.50 -24.29 -6.25
CA GLN A 127 5.89 -24.18 -4.93
C GLN A 127 4.39 -23.90 -5.10
N PRO A 128 3.54 -24.91 -4.97
CA PRO A 128 2.09 -24.73 -5.03
C PRO A 128 1.62 -23.93 -3.80
N GLY A 129 0.40 -23.42 -3.89
CA GLY A 129 -0.28 -22.89 -2.70
C GLY A 129 -0.66 -23.98 -1.71
N ASP A 130 -1.28 -23.57 -0.61
CA ASP A 130 -1.75 -24.50 0.41
C ASP A 130 -2.80 -25.46 -0.19
N GLU A 131 -2.73 -26.75 0.17
CA GLU A 131 -3.72 -27.76 -0.25
C GLU A 131 -5.10 -27.42 0.32
N GLU A 132 -5.13 -26.96 1.56
CA GLU A 132 -6.33 -26.45 2.21
C GLU A 132 -6.36 -24.93 2.19
N ILE A 133 -7.31 -24.37 1.42
CA ILE A 133 -7.49 -22.93 1.35
C ILE A 133 -8.16 -22.42 2.64
N THR A 134 -7.50 -21.50 3.32
CA THR A 134 -8.07 -20.76 4.44
C THR A 134 -8.52 -19.38 3.98
N PRO A 135 -9.81 -19.03 4.04
CA PRO A 135 -10.29 -17.70 3.69
C PRO A 135 -9.67 -16.61 4.54
N PHE A 136 -9.41 -15.45 3.96
CA PHE A 136 -8.96 -14.25 4.70
C PHE A 136 -10.07 -13.62 5.52
N SER A 137 -11.31 -13.76 5.07
CA SER A 137 -12.49 -13.19 5.71
C SER A 137 -13.21 -14.26 6.52
N PHE A 138 -13.60 -13.93 7.74
CA PHE A 138 -14.50 -14.76 8.55
C PHE A 138 -15.92 -14.85 7.99
N LEU A 139 -16.26 -14.04 6.98
CA LEU A 139 -17.53 -14.07 6.28
C LEU A 139 -17.57 -15.06 5.11
N ASN A 140 -16.41 -15.64 4.76
CA ASN A 140 -16.28 -16.60 3.65
C ASN A 140 -15.98 -18.00 4.18
N THR A 141 -16.47 -18.99 3.45
CA THR A 141 -16.14 -20.40 3.64
C THR A 141 -15.16 -20.87 2.55
N LYS A 142 -14.68 -22.11 2.64
CA LYS A 142 -13.81 -22.69 1.60
C LYS A 142 -14.51 -22.80 0.25
N GLU A 143 -15.81 -23.06 0.27
CA GLU A 143 -16.68 -23.23 -0.90
C GLU A 143 -16.85 -21.92 -1.68
N ASP A 144 -16.67 -20.77 -1.02
CA ASP A 144 -16.76 -19.44 -1.67
C ASP A 144 -15.53 -19.12 -2.54
N ILE A 145 -14.47 -19.96 -2.47
CA ILE A 145 -13.21 -19.71 -3.14
C ILE A 145 -13.05 -20.67 -4.31
N ASP A 146 -13.65 -20.34 -5.44
CA ASP A 146 -13.46 -21.01 -6.72
C ASP A 146 -12.47 -20.22 -7.58
N ARG A 147 -11.17 -20.32 -7.28
CA ARG A 147 -10.14 -19.65 -8.07
C ARG A 147 -8.88 -20.52 -8.21
N PRO A 148 -8.21 -20.45 -9.37
CA PRO A 148 -6.96 -21.16 -9.56
C PRO A 148 -5.91 -20.68 -8.58
N GLN A 149 -5.16 -21.60 -8.01
CA GLN A 149 -4.04 -21.26 -7.15
C GLN A 149 -2.93 -20.59 -7.97
N ALA A 150 -2.37 -19.51 -7.43
CA ALA A 150 -1.13 -18.96 -7.94
C ALA A 150 0.02 -19.84 -7.44
N VAL A 151 0.94 -20.20 -8.35
CA VAL A 151 2.15 -20.94 -8.00
C VAL A 151 3.36 -20.03 -7.98
N SER A 152 4.28 -20.29 -7.07
CA SER A 152 5.61 -19.68 -7.01
C SER A 152 6.65 -20.67 -7.51
N TYR A 153 7.82 -20.14 -7.89
CA TYR A 153 8.98 -20.93 -8.26
C TYR A 153 10.16 -20.54 -7.36
N THR A 154 10.87 -21.51 -6.84
CA THR A 154 12.10 -21.30 -6.07
C THR A 154 13.29 -21.79 -6.89
N HIS A 155 14.35 -20.98 -6.93
CA HIS A 155 15.59 -21.35 -7.57
C HIS A 155 16.29 -22.44 -6.77
N LEU A 156 16.62 -23.56 -7.41
CA LEU A 156 17.46 -24.59 -6.81
C LEU A 156 18.93 -24.09 -6.82
N THR A 157 19.55 -23.97 -5.67
CA THR A 157 20.97 -23.64 -5.50
C THR A 157 21.85 -24.89 -5.68
#